data_3710fa9ecaeb1c5887b6c590bb7977e5
#
_entry.id   3710fa9ecaeb1c5887b6c590bb7977e5
#
_cell.length_a   1.000
_cell.length_b   1.000
_cell.length_c   1.000
_cell.angle_alpha   90.00
_cell.angle_beta   90.00
_cell.angle_gamma   90.00
#
_symmetry.space_group_name_H-M   'P 1'
#
loop_
_entity.id
_entity.type
_entity.pdbx_description
1 polymer ?
#
loop_
_entity_poly.entity_id
_entity_poly.type
_entity_poly.pdbx_seq_one_letter_code
_entity_poly.pdbx_strand_id
1 'polypeptide(L)'
;MKEFAVMDTPLGNVRAEVWDGYLVKLQFTEEAPTDDFLDGVLMDVRIQLGLYFQGKLKTFDVPVALGGTEFQHDVWKEVNKIPFGKTVSYEKIALKMNKPHAVRAVGSAVGANPVLVMLPCHRVVGKDGQLTGYAGGLWRKSKLLEMEQKEIVGMQVKMNF
;
A
#
# COMPACT_ATOMS: atom_id res chain seq x y z
N MET A 1 -22.13 -7.05 -6.96
CA MET A 1 -22.68 -6.19 -5.90
C MET A 1 -21.52 -5.50 -5.18
N LYS A 2 -21.66 -4.23 -4.92
CA LYS A 2 -20.63 -3.45 -4.23
C LYS A 2 -20.88 -3.47 -2.73
N GLU A 3 -19.85 -3.80 -1.99
CA GLU A 3 -19.85 -3.79 -0.53
C GLU A 3 -18.76 -2.86 -0.03
N PHE A 4 -18.93 -2.29 1.15
CA PHE A 4 -17.88 -1.49 1.75
C PHE A 4 -17.88 -1.63 3.27
N ALA A 5 -16.75 -1.31 3.87
CA ALA A 5 -16.64 -1.17 5.32
C ALA A 5 -15.60 -0.11 5.63
N VAL A 6 -15.79 0.57 6.75
CA VAL A 6 -14.78 1.48 7.31
C VAL A 6 -14.24 0.84 8.58
N MET A 7 -12.92 0.74 8.66
CA MET A 7 -12.25 0.08 9.77
C MET A 7 -11.12 0.96 10.29
N ASP A 8 -10.85 0.89 11.59
CA ASP A 8 -9.80 1.69 12.19
C ASP A 8 -8.42 1.04 12.02
N THR A 9 -7.41 1.86 11.92
CA THR A 9 -6.01 1.46 11.94
C THR A 9 -5.23 2.43 12.84
N PRO A 10 -4.01 2.08 13.24
CA PRO A 10 -3.17 3.01 14.01
C PRO A 10 -2.89 4.34 13.30
N LEU A 11 -3.07 4.41 11.99
CA LEU A 11 -2.83 5.62 11.20
C LEU A 11 -4.11 6.35 10.78
N GLY A 12 -5.26 5.89 11.27
CA GLY A 12 -6.56 6.46 10.94
C GLY A 12 -7.48 5.45 10.31
N ASN A 13 -8.70 5.86 10.01
CA ASN A 13 -9.71 4.97 9.44
C ASN A 13 -9.49 4.77 7.96
N VAL A 14 -9.76 3.57 7.47
CA VAL A 14 -9.71 3.24 6.05
C VAL A 14 -11.08 2.77 5.59
N ARG A 15 -11.43 3.13 4.35
CA ARG A 15 -12.63 2.63 3.68
C ARG A 15 -12.20 1.60 2.64
N ALA A 16 -12.71 0.38 2.80
CA ALA A 16 -12.49 -0.71 1.85
C ALA A 16 -13.75 -0.91 1.02
N GLU A 17 -13.60 -1.01 -0.28
CA GLU A 17 -14.70 -1.28 -1.20
C GLU A 17 -14.41 -2.56 -1.97
N VAL A 18 -15.38 -3.45 -1.99
CA VAL A 18 -15.29 -4.77 -2.64
C VAL A 18 -16.39 -4.86 -3.71
N TRP A 19 -16.02 -5.38 -4.87
CA TRP A 19 -16.94 -5.63 -5.97
C TRP A 19 -16.75 -7.07 -6.44
N ASP A 20 -17.82 -7.83 -6.43
CA ASP A 20 -17.83 -9.24 -6.91
C ASP A 20 -16.68 -10.09 -6.33
N GLY A 21 -16.40 -9.91 -5.04
CA GLY A 21 -15.36 -10.71 -4.36
C GLY A 21 -13.94 -10.20 -4.54
N TYR A 22 -13.75 -8.99 -5.11
CA TYR A 22 -12.44 -8.39 -5.28
C TYR A 22 -12.36 -7.04 -4.57
N LEU A 23 -11.27 -6.81 -3.88
CA LEU A 23 -10.97 -5.48 -3.33
C LEU A 23 -10.66 -4.54 -4.51
N VAL A 24 -11.44 -3.46 -4.62
CA VAL A 24 -11.27 -2.47 -5.70
C VAL A 24 -10.78 -1.12 -5.18
N LYS A 25 -10.92 -0.85 -3.89
CA LYS A 25 -10.49 0.41 -3.31
C LYS A 25 -10.18 0.26 -1.81
N LEU A 26 -9.10 0.89 -1.38
CA LEU A 26 -8.73 0.99 0.03
C LEU A 26 -8.06 2.34 0.25
N GLN A 27 -8.75 3.26 0.93
CA GLN A 27 -8.32 4.65 1.10
C GLN A 27 -8.51 5.07 2.55
N PHE A 28 -7.65 5.96 3.04
CA PHE A 28 -7.89 6.63 4.31
C PHE A 28 -9.10 7.56 4.19
N THR A 29 -9.88 7.66 5.25
CA THR A 29 -11.14 8.39 5.25
C THR A 29 -11.39 9.04 6.62
N GLU A 30 -12.19 10.11 6.61
CA GLU A 30 -12.68 10.74 7.85
C GLU A 30 -13.98 10.10 8.35
N GLU A 31 -14.54 9.14 7.61
CA GLU A 31 -15.75 8.43 8.01
C GLU A 31 -15.53 7.62 9.29
N ALA A 32 -16.57 7.50 10.10
CA ALA A 32 -16.51 6.66 11.29
C ALA A 32 -16.49 5.17 10.93
N PRO A 33 -15.85 4.30 11.75
CA PRO A 33 -15.87 2.87 11.51
C PRO A 33 -17.31 2.32 11.47
N THR A 34 -17.53 1.34 10.59
CA THR A 34 -18.80 0.63 10.53
C THR A 34 -18.78 -0.53 11.53
N ASP A 35 -19.92 -0.79 12.17
CA ASP A 35 -20.07 -1.89 13.13
C ASP A 35 -20.74 -3.12 12.49
N ASP A 36 -20.70 -3.20 11.17
CA ASP A 36 -21.34 -4.28 10.44
C ASP A 36 -20.59 -5.60 10.60
N PHE A 37 -21.33 -6.67 10.56
CA PHE A 37 -20.75 -8.01 10.43
C PHE A 37 -20.01 -8.07 9.10
N LEU A 38 -18.73 -8.46 9.16
CA LEU A 38 -17.90 -8.58 7.95
C LEU A 38 -17.67 -10.05 7.63
N ASP A 39 -17.71 -10.38 6.35
CA ASP A 39 -17.36 -11.71 5.84
C ASP A 39 -16.55 -11.55 4.53
N GLY A 40 -16.12 -12.68 3.97
CA GLY A 40 -15.42 -12.71 2.70
C GLY A 40 -14.20 -11.79 2.68
N VAL A 41 -14.06 -11.07 1.55
CA VAL A 41 -12.89 -10.22 1.30
C VAL A 41 -12.79 -9.06 2.32
N LEU A 42 -13.91 -8.47 2.73
CA LEU A 42 -13.87 -7.39 3.74
C LEU A 42 -13.29 -7.88 5.07
N MET A 43 -13.64 -9.09 5.49
CA MET A 43 -13.07 -9.70 6.69
C MET A 43 -11.58 -9.97 6.51
N ASP A 44 -11.18 -10.48 5.35
CA ASP A 44 -9.76 -10.72 5.04
C ASP A 44 -8.96 -9.43 5.09
N VAL A 45 -9.48 -8.34 4.54
CA VAL A 45 -8.84 -7.02 4.59
C VAL A 45 -8.63 -6.59 6.04
N ARG A 46 -9.67 -6.71 6.87
CA ARG A 46 -9.61 -6.32 8.27
C ARG A 46 -8.56 -7.12 9.04
N ILE A 47 -8.57 -8.43 8.88
CA ILE A 47 -7.64 -9.33 9.57
C ILE A 47 -6.21 -9.02 9.12
N GLN A 48 -5.97 -8.92 7.81
CA GLN A 48 -4.63 -8.74 7.29
C GLN A 48 -4.06 -7.37 7.60
N LEU A 49 -4.86 -6.30 7.53
CA LEU A 49 -4.42 -4.97 7.97
C LEU A 49 -4.04 -4.98 9.46
N GLY A 50 -4.85 -5.62 10.30
CA GLY A 50 -4.55 -5.74 11.72
C GLY A 50 -3.22 -6.45 11.96
N LEU A 51 -2.99 -7.56 11.28
CA LEU A 51 -1.73 -8.31 11.39
C LEU A 51 -0.54 -7.50 10.87
N TYR A 52 -0.72 -6.79 9.76
CA TYR A 52 0.33 -5.94 9.20
C TYR A 52 0.76 -4.86 10.20
N PHE A 53 -0.19 -4.14 10.80
CA PHE A 53 0.13 -3.09 11.77
C PHE A 53 0.69 -3.63 13.09
N GLN A 54 0.50 -4.93 13.37
CA GLN A 54 1.13 -5.60 14.50
C GLN A 54 2.52 -6.16 14.19
N GLY A 55 3.00 -5.97 12.95
CA GLY A 55 4.28 -6.52 12.51
C GLY A 55 4.26 -8.02 12.25
N LYS A 56 3.08 -8.63 12.15
CA LYS A 56 2.92 -10.08 11.99
C LYS A 56 2.66 -10.52 10.55
N LEU A 57 2.41 -9.58 9.64
CA LEU A 57 2.16 -9.87 8.22
C LEU A 57 2.97 -8.90 7.38
N LYS A 58 3.73 -9.44 6.43
CA LYS A 58 4.58 -8.63 5.53
C LYS A 58 4.06 -8.62 4.09
N THR A 59 3.29 -9.62 3.71
CA THR A 59 2.74 -9.77 2.37
C THR A 59 1.24 -10.01 2.48
N PHE A 60 0.46 -9.23 1.73
CA PHE A 60 -1.00 -9.37 1.71
C PHE A 60 -1.43 -10.43 0.70
N ASP A 61 -2.48 -11.18 1.06
CA ASP A 61 -3.11 -12.18 0.20
C ASP A 61 -4.61 -11.89 0.12
N VAL A 62 -4.96 -10.84 -0.60
CA VAL A 62 -6.33 -10.42 -0.82
C VAL A 62 -6.57 -10.31 -2.31
N PRO A 63 -7.65 -10.88 -2.85
CA PRO A 63 -7.93 -10.74 -4.27
C PRO A 63 -8.24 -9.27 -4.59
N VAL A 64 -7.53 -8.71 -5.55
CA VAL A 64 -7.62 -7.30 -5.93
C VAL A 64 -7.96 -7.19 -7.41
N ALA A 65 -8.86 -6.29 -7.73
CA ALA A 65 -9.17 -5.95 -9.12
C ALA A 65 -9.08 -4.44 -9.27
N LEU A 66 -8.03 -3.97 -9.92
CA LEU A 66 -7.75 -2.54 -10.05
C LEU A 66 -8.16 -2.05 -11.43
N GLY A 67 -8.92 -0.95 -11.44
CA GLY A 67 -9.14 -0.18 -12.66
C GLY A 67 -7.85 0.55 -13.04
N GLY A 68 -7.90 1.29 -14.15
CA GLY A 68 -6.76 2.10 -14.55
C GLY A 68 -6.27 1.76 -15.95
N THR A 69 -5.29 2.51 -16.41
CA THR A 69 -4.69 2.36 -17.75
C THR A 69 -3.67 1.22 -17.76
N GLU A 70 -3.29 0.79 -18.96
CA GLU A 70 -2.23 -0.19 -19.13
C GLU A 70 -0.92 0.30 -18.51
N PHE A 71 -0.58 1.57 -18.70
CA PHE A 71 0.61 2.17 -18.11
C PHE A 71 0.57 2.14 -16.58
N GLN A 72 -0.57 2.50 -15.98
CA GLN A 72 -0.73 2.42 -14.52
C GLN A 72 -0.56 0.99 -14.01
N HIS A 73 -1.13 0.01 -14.70
CA HIS A 73 -0.96 -1.39 -14.34
C HIS A 73 0.51 -1.83 -14.40
N ASP A 74 1.24 -1.39 -15.42
CA ASP A 74 2.67 -1.71 -15.54
C ASP A 74 3.47 -1.11 -14.38
N VAL A 75 3.18 0.13 -14.00
CA VAL A 75 3.80 0.77 -12.83
C VAL A 75 3.46 -0.01 -11.55
N TRP A 76 2.19 -0.34 -11.37
CA TRP A 76 1.73 -1.03 -10.14
C TRP A 76 2.33 -2.43 -10.02
N LYS A 77 2.59 -3.12 -11.13
CA LYS A 77 3.31 -4.40 -11.10
C LYS A 77 4.71 -4.23 -10.54
N GLU A 78 5.42 -3.19 -10.96
CA GLU A 78 6.77 -2.92 -10.42
C GLU A 78 6.72 -2.51 -8.94
N VAL A 79 5.75 -1.69 -8.56
CA VAL A 79 5.55 -1.29 -7.16
C VAL A 79 5.29 -2.53 -6.28
N ASN A 80 4.48 -3.46 -6.76
CA ASN A 80 4.12 -4.65 -6.00
C ASN A 80 5.32 -5.57 -5.73
N LYS A 81 6.40 -5.43 -6.48
CA LYS A 81 7.62 -6.21 -6.28
C LYS A 81 8.52 -5.67 -5.17
N ILE A 82 8.26 -4.46 -4.66
CA ILE A 82 9.09 -3.84 -3.63
C ILE A 82 8.85 -4.57 -2.31
N PRO A 83 9.85 -5.24 -1.75
CA PRO A 83 9.63 -6.01 -0.52
C PRO A 83 9.45 -5.12 0.70
N PHE A 84 8.82 -5.69 1.71
CA PHE A 84 8.65 -5.07 3.02
C PHE A 84 10.01 -4.57 3.55
N GLY A 85 10.03 -3.34 4.05
CA GLY A 85 11.24 -2.75 4.61
C GLY A 85 12.22 -2.16 3.60
N LYS A 86 11.87 -2.18 2.31
CA LYS A 86 12.71 -1.63 1.25
C LYS A 86 12.03 -0.45 0.57
N THR A 87 12.82 0.39 -0.07
CA THR A 87 12.32 1.51 -0.86
C THR A 87 12.95 1.49 -2.24
N VAL A 88 12.26 2.07 -3.21
CA VAL A 88 12.72 2.18 -4.60
C VAL A 88 12.37 3.59 -5.08
N SER A 89 13.23 4.20 -5.88
CA SER A 89 12.97 5.52 -6.43
C SER A 89 12.03 5.45 -7.65
N TYR A 90 11.34 6.55 -7.94
CA TYR A 90 10.53 6.67 -9.16
C TYR A 90 11.38 6.44 -10.41
N GLU A 91 12.61 6.97 -10.41
CA GLU A 91 13.54 6.79 -11.54
C GLU A 91 13.86 5.33 -11.77
N LYS A 92 14.09 4.56 -10.71
CA LYS A 92 14.40 3.14 -10.82
C LYS A 92 13.22 2.35 -11.39
N ILE A 93 11.99 2.71 -11.01
CA ILE A 93 10.79 2.08 -11.59
C ILE A 93 10.74 2.36 -13.10
N ALA A 94 10.95 3.62 -13.50
CA ALA A 94 10.96 4.00 -14.91
C ALA A 94 12.03 3.21 -15.70
N LEU A 95 13.20 3.03 -15.13
CA LEU A 95 14.28 2.24 -15.74
C LEU A 95 13.88 0.77 -15.91
N LYS A 96 13.27 0.18 -14.89
CA LYS A 96 12.80 -1.22 -14.95
C LYS A 96 11.73 -1.42 -16.00
N MET A 97 10.96 -0.39 -16.30
CA MET A 97 9.95 -0.41 -17.36
C MET A 97 10.51 -0.12 -18.74
N ASN A 98 11.82 0.11 -18.85
CA ASN A 98 12.49 0.55 -20.09
C ASN A 98 11.94 1.88 -20.61
N LYS A 99 11.53 2.77 -19.69
CA LYS A 99 10.97 4.09 -20.02
C LYS A 99 11.63 5.18 -19.15
N PRO A 100 12.95 5.39 -19.28
CA PRO A 100 13.69 6.29 -18.37
C PRO A 100 13.20 7.74 -18.41
N HIS A 101 12.51 8.15 -19.49
CA HIS A 101 11.95 9.50 -19.61
C HIS A 101 10.56 9.63 -18.98
N ALA A 102 9.98 8.55 -18.46
CA ALA A 102 8.62 8.53 -17.96
C ALA A 102 8.51 8.75 -16.44
N VAL A 103 9.52 9.35 -15.80
CA VAL A 103 9.56 9.49 -14.32
C VAL A 103 8.34 10.23 -13.78
N ARG A 104 7.91 11.32 -14.45
CA ARG A 104 6.70 12.06 -14.02
C ARG A 104 5.44 11.22 -14.15
N ALA A 105 5.30 10.51 -15.27
CA ALA A 105 4.15 9.64 -15.50
C ALA A 105 4.13 8.49 -14.50
N VAL A 106 5.30 7.94 -14.14
CA VAL A 106 5.42 6.95 -13.07
C VAL A 106 4.95 7.54 -11.75
N GLY A 107 5.37 8.75 -11.40
CA GLY A 107 4.93 9.43 -10.19
C GLY A 107 3.43 9.60 -10.13
N SER A 108 2.80 10.02 -11.25
CA SER A 108 1.34 10.13 -11.33
C SER A 108 0.63 8.79 -11.14
N ALA A 109 1.16 7.73 -11.75
CA ALA A 109 0.59 6.39 -11.61
C ALA A 109 0.70 5.87 -10.17
N VAL A 110 1.86 6.10 -9.52
CA VAL A 110 2.06 5.76 -8.11
C VAL A 110 1.04 6.50 -7.23
N GLY A 111 0.84 7.80 -7.50
CA GLY A 111 -0.11 8.62 -6.76
C GLY A 111 -1.58 8.24 -6.98
N ALA A 112 -1.89 7.54 -8.07
CA ALA A 112 -3.24 7.08 -8.40
C ALA A 112 -3.58 5.71 -7.81
N ASN A 113 -2.74 5.17 -6.92
CA ASN A 113 -2.95 3.87 -6.29
C ASN A 113 -4.34 3.76 -5.65
N PRO A 114 -5.19 2.82 -6.09
CA PRO A 114 -6.52 2.67 -5.53
C PRO A 114 -6.57 1.86 -4.22
N VAL A 115 -5.51 1.12 -3.87
CA VAL A 115 -5.50 0.27 -2.68
C VAL A 115 -4.25 0.54 -1.84
N LEU A 116 -4.31 1.61 -1.04
CA LEU A 116 -3.19 2.04 -0.21
C LEU A 116 -2.77 0.94 0.77
N VAL A 117 -1.52 0.92 1.14
CA VAL A 117 -0.88 -0.04 2.03
C VAL A 117 -0.67 -1.41 1.37
N MET A 118 -1.72 -2.01 0.81
CA MET A 118 -1.63 -3.35 0.19
C MET A 118 -0.84 -3.31 -1.11
N LEU A 119 -1.07 -2.30 -1.97
CA LEU A 119 -0.17 -1.98 -3.06
C LEU A 119 0.82 -0.95 -2.50
N PRO A 120 2.09 -1.32 -2.30
CA PRO A 120 2.98 -0.54 -1.41
C PRO A 120 3.58 0.70 -2.03
N CYS A 121 2.75 1.61 -2.50
CA CYS A 121 3.19 2.89 -3.07
C CYS A 121 3.96 3.75 -2.06
N HIS A 122 3.76 3.55 -0.77
CA HIS A 122 4.55 4.21 0.27
C HIS A 122 6.04 3.84 0.21
N ARG A 123 6.40 2.75 -0.45
CA ARG A 123 7.80 2.30 -0.64
C ARG A 123 8.47 2.95 -1.83
N VAL A 124 7.76 3.79 -2.58
CA VAL A 124 8.33 4.54 -3.70
C VAL A 124 8.69 5.94 -3.20
N VAL A 125 9.96 6.32 -3.36
CA VAL A 125 10.51 7.57 -2.82
C VAL A 125 11.18 8.36 -3.93
N GLY A 126 11.46 9.63 -3.64
CA GLY A 126 12.21 10.48 -4.56
C GLY A 126 13.70 10.16 -4.55
N LYS A 127 14.45 10.91 -5.33
CA LYS A 127 15.91 10.80 -5.38
C LYS A 127 16.48 10.97 -3.97
N ASP A 128 17.49 10.16 -3.64
CA ASP A 128 18.16 10.19 -2.33
C ASP A 128 17.21 9.90 -1.15
N GLY A 129 16.14 9.17 -1.39
CA GLY A 129 15.21 8.76 -0.33
C GLY A 129 14.24 9.85 0.12
N GLN A 130 14.12 10.94 -0.63
CA GLN A 130 13.19 12.02 -0.29
C GLN A 130 11.75 11.55 -0.29
N LEU A 131 11.00 11.93 0.75
CA LEU A 131 9.58 11.66 0.82
C LEU A 131 8.82 12.66 -0.06
N THR A 132 8.18 12.13 -1.09
CA THR A 132 7.35 12.90 -2.01
C THR A 132 5.95 12.31 -1.99
N GLY A 133 4.98 13.07 -2.45
CA GLY A 133 3.55 12.77 -2.46
C GLY A 133 3.08 11.36 -2.09
N TYR A 134 1.99 11.31 -1.36
CA TYR A 134 1.29 10.06 -1.03
C TYR A 134 -0.19 10.39 -0.86
N ALA A 135 -1.07 9.58 -1.45
CA ALA A 135 -2.51 9.82 -1.38
C ALA A 135 -3.03 9.85 0.07
N GLY A 136 -2.40 9.08 0.95
CA GLY A 136 -2.73 9.08 2.38
C GLY A 136 -2.04 10.19 3.20
N GLY A 137 -1.28 11.08 2.56
CA GLY A 137 -0.52 12.14 3.22
C GLY A 137 0.90 11.71 3.58
N LEU A 138 1.84 12.65 3.54
CA LEU A 138 3.26 12.37 3.80
C LEU A 138 3.52 11.82 5.20
N TRP A 139 2.76 12.26 6.19
CA TRP A 139 2.93 11.77 7.56
C TRP A 139 2.62 10.27 7.68
N ARG A 140 1.61 9.78 6.93
CA ARG A 140 1.30 8.35 6.90
C ARG A 140 2.37 7.56 6.15
N LYS A 141 2.85 8.12 5.03
CA LYS A 141 3.97 7.52 4.29
C LYS A 141 5.19 7.33 5.18
N SER A 142 5.56 8.39 5.90
CA SER A 142 6.67 8.36 6.85
C SER A 142 6.46 7.30 7.94
N LYS A 143 5.27 7.23 8.50
CA LYS A 143 4.95 6.26 9.57
C LYS A 143 4.98 4.81 9.05
N LEU A 144 4.46 4.57 7.86
CA LEU A 144 4.50 3.23 7.26
C LEU A 144 5.94 2.77 7.04
N LEU A 145 6.78 3.63 6.49
CA LEU A 145 8.20 3.33 6.25
C LEU A 145 8.94 3.10 7.56
N GLU A 146 8.72 3.97 8.54
CA GLU A 146 9.34 3.84 9.86
C GLU A 146 8.98 2.51 10.53
N MET A 147 7.70 2.13 10.48
CA MET A 147 7.23 0.88 11.04
C MET A 147 7.85 -0.32 10.34
N GLU A 148 7.91 -0.31 9.00
CA GLU A 148 8.51 -1.41 8.25
C GLU A 148 10.01 -1.54 8.51
N GLN A 149 10.73 -0.43 8.58
CA GLN A 149 12.16 -0.42 8.87
C GLN A 149 12.45 -0.92 10.28
N LYS A 150 11.64 -0.52 11.24
CA LYS A 150 11.78 -0.94 12.63
C LYS A 150 11.63 -2.46 12.79
N GLU A 151 10.69 -3.08 12.10
CA GLU A 151 10.49 -4.53 12.12
C GLU A 151 11.69 -5.27 11.56
N ILE A 152 12.27 -4.78 10.45
CA ILE A 152 13.48 -5.37 9.85
C ILE A 152 14.66 -5.28 10.82
N VAL A 153 14.89 -4.13 11.44
CA VAL A 153 15.96 -3.93 12.42
C VAL A 153 15.77 -4.88 13.62
N GLY A 154 14.54 -5.00 14.13
CA GLY A 154 14.21 -5.91 15.21
C GLY A 154 14.54 -7.36 14.88
N MET A 155 14.25 -7.80 13.66
CA MET A 155 14.61 -9.14 13.19
C MET A 155 16.13 -9.34 13.14
N GLN A 156 16.87 -8.37 12.63
CA GLN A 156 18.34 -8.43 12.55
C GLN A 156 18.97 -8.54 13.93
N VAL A 157 18.48 -7.78 14.90
CA VAL A 157 18.97 -7.85 16.28
C VAL A 157 18.72 -9.23 16.88
N LYS A 158 17.55 -9.82 16.64
CA LYS A 158 17.25 -11.19 17.12
C LYS A 158 18.12 -12.24 16.47
N MET A 159 18.53 -12.07 15.24
CA MET A 159 19.36 -13.04 14.52
C MET A 159 20.83 -12.96 14.89
N ASN A 160 21.28 -11.88 15.51
CA ASN A 160 22.67 -11.67 15.90
C ASN A 160 23.01 -12.18 17.31
N PHE A 161 22.08 -12.87 17.95
CA PHE A 161 22.34 -13.49 19.25
C PHE A 161 22.81 -14.93 19.11
#